data_07e1980a268a746be7450828fff6a340
#
_entry.id   07e1980a268a746be7450828fff6a340
#
_cell.length_a   1.000
_cell.length_b   1.000
_cell.length_c   1.000
_cell.angle_alpha   90.00
_cell.angle_beta   90.00
_cell.angle_gamma   90.00
#
_symmetry.space_group_name_H-M   'P 1'
#
loop_
_entity.id
_entity.type
_entity.pdbx_description
1 polymer ?
#
loop_
_entity_poly.entity_id
_entity_poly.type
_entity_poly.pdbx_seq_one_letter_code
_entity_poly.pdbx_strand_id
1 'polypeptide(L)' 'MEFFASAVDTLKVLVMAIGCGLGAWGIVNLLEGYGADNPASKSQGMKQLMAGGGIIVIGTTLIPLLSGLF' A
#
# COMPACT_ATOMS: atom_id res chain seq x y z
N MET A 1 -6.53 -10.48 -24.14
CA MET A 1 -5.17 -11.04 -24.23
C MET A 1 -4.75 -11.60 -22.89
N GLU A 2 -4.60 -12.92 -22.84
CA GLU A 2 -4.33 -13.61 -21.57
C GLU A 2 -3.00 -13.21 -20.95
N PHE A 3 -1.98 -13.02 -21.79
CA PHE A 3 -0.66 -12.65 -21.28
C PHE A 3 -0.70 -11.31 -20.53
N PHE A 4 -1.32 -10.31 -21.13
CA PHE A 4 -1.40 -9.00 -20.51
C PHE A 4 -2.29 -9.03 -19.26
N ALA A 5 -3.39 -9.78 -19.29
CA ALA A 5 -4.26 -9.92 -18.13
C ALA A 5 -3.50 -10.57 -16.97
N SER A 6 -2.71 -11.62 -17.25
CA SER A 6 -1.89 -12.27 -16.22
C SER A 6 -0.82 -11.35 -15.68
N ALA A 7 -0.19 -10.54 -16.53
CA ALA A 7 0.83 -9.58 -16.12
C ALA A 7 0.21 -8.51 -15.21
N VAL A 8 -0.98 -8.02 -15.54
CA VAL A 8 -1.68 -7.03 -14.73
C VAL A 8 -2.07 -7.61 -13.37
N ASP A 9 -2.53 -8.86 -13.33
CA ASP A 9 -2.85 -9.51 -12.06
C ASP A 9 -1.62 -9.65 -11.17
N THR A 10 -0.47 -10.01 -11.75
CA THR A 10 0.79 -10.09 -11.02
C THR A 10 1.19 -8.72 -10.49
N LEU A 11 1.06 -7.67 -11.31
CA LEU A 11 1.35 -6.31 -10.91
C LEU A 11 0.46 -5.89 -9.74
N LYS A 12 -0.83 -6.22 -9.79
CA LYS A 12 -1.77 -5.92 -8.72
C LYS A 12 -1.32 -6.53 -7.39
N VAL A 13 -0.92 -7.81 -7.42
CA VAL A 13 -0.46 -8.51 -6.22
C VAL A 13 0.79 -7.84 -5.66
N LEU A 14 1.75 -7.49 -6.52
CA LEU A 14 2.98 -6.82 -6.10
C LEU A 14 2.70 -5.45 -5.49
N VAL A 15 1.85 -4.66 -6.10
CA VAL A 15 1.48 -3.33 -5.60
C VAL A 15 0.78 -3.44 -4.25
N MET A 16 -0.13 -4.39 -4.11
CA MET A 16 -0.83 -4.60 -2.83
C MET A 16 0.12 -5.08 -1.74
N ALA A 17 1.08 -5.93 -2.08
CA ALA A 17 2.08 -6.39 -1.12
C ALA A 17 2.95 -5.23 -0.62
N ILE A 18 3.35 -4.33 -1.51
CA ILE A 18 4.11 -3.12 -1.15
C ILE A 18 3.27 -2.23 -0.24
N GLY A 19 1.99 -2.01 -0.60
CA GLY A 19 1.08 -1.20 0.19
C GLY A 19 0.86 -1.78 1.58
N CYS A 20 0.67 -3.09 1.69
CA CYS A 20 0.51 -3.76 2.97
C CYS A 20 1.78 -3.66 3.82
N GLY A 21 2.96 -3.84 3.20
CA GLY A 21 4.24 -3.72 3.90
C GLY A 21 4.45 -2.32 4.44
N LEU A 22 4.20 -1.31 3.63
CA LEU A 22 4.33 0.10 4.04
C LEU A 22 3.31 0.44 5.13
N GLY A 23 2.07 0.00 4.99
CA GLY A 23 1.03 0.21 5.99
C GLY A 23 1.37 -0.44 7.31
N ALA A 24 1.87 -1.69 7.29
CA ALA A 24 2.29 -2.39 8.50
C ALA A 24 3.45 -1.67 9.19
N TRP A 25 4.43 -1.21 8.43
CA TRP A 25 5.55 -0.44 8.97
C TRP A 25 5.07 0.88 9.57
N GLY A 26 4.10 1.53 8.91
CA GLY A 26 3.48 2.73 9.43
C GLY A 26 2.81 2.50 10.79
N ILE A 27 2.13 1.38 10.94
CA ILE A 27 1.51 1.00 12.22
C ILE A 27 2.58 0.79 13.29
N VAL A 28 3.69 0.12 12.97
CA VAL A 28 4.79 -0.08 13.90
C VAL A 28 5.34 1.27 14.35
N ASN A 29 5.62 2.19 13.43
CA ASN A 29 6.12 3.52 13.78
C ASN A 29 5.11 4.31 14.61
N LEU A 30 3.84 4.18 14.30
CA LEU A 30 2.78 4.85 15.05
C LEU A 30 2.74 4.36 16.50
N LEU A 31 2.81 3.04 16.70
CA LEU A 31 2.82 2.44 18.04
C LEU A 31 4.07 2.82 18.82
N GLU A 32 5.23 2.83 18.16
CA GLU A 32 6.47 3.29 18.79
C GLU A 32 6.37 4.76 19.19
N GLY A 33 5.77 5.59 18.33
CA GLY A 33 5.57 7.00 18.62
C GLY A 33 4.69 7.22 19.84
N TYR A 34 3.63 6.46 19.98
CA TYR A 34 2.77 6.52 21.15
C TYR A 34 3.45 5.98 22.39
N GLY A 35 4.15 4.86 22.29
CA GLY A 35 4.83 4.23 23.41
C GLY A 35 6.00 5.06 23.94
N ALA A 36 6.76 5.69 23.06
CA ALA A 36 7.91 6.52 23.40
C ALA A 36 7.57 8.02 23.48
N ASP A 37 6.33 8.39 23.24
CA ASP A 37 5.87 9.77 23.16
C ASP A 37 6.72 10.60 22.19
N ASN A 38 6.95 10.03 21.01
CA ASN A 38 7.79 10.64 19.96
C ASN A 38 6.91 11.18 18.84
N PRO A 39 6.72 12.51 18.73
CA PRO A 39 5.85 13.08 17.69
C PRO A 39 6.36 12.81 16.26
N ALA A 40 7.68 12.70 16.07
CA ALA A 40 8.24 12.42 14.76
C ALA A 40 7.85 11.03 14.27
N SER A 41 7.92 10.03 15.14
CA SER A 41 7.50 8.66 14.80
C SER A 41 6.00 8.58 14.56
N LYS A 42 5.20 9.31 15.32
CA LYS A 42 3.75 9.39 15.10
C LYS A 42 3.43 9.95 13.72
N SER A 43 4.04 11.07 13.37
CA SER A 43 3.83 11.72 12.08
C SER A 43 4.28 10.84 10.92
N GLN A 44 5.44 10.23 11.04
CA GLN A 44 5.96 9.31 10.02
C GLN A 44 5.06 8.09 9.86
N GLY A 45 4.62 7.51 10.98
CA GLY A 45 3.73 6.36 10.96
C GLY A 45 2.41 6.65 10.27
N MET A 46 1.82 7.82 10.55
CA MET A 46 0.58 8.23 9.90
C MET A 46 0.77 8.41 8.40
N LYS A 47 1.86 9.04 7.97
CA LYS A 47 2.17 9.22 6.55
C LYS A 47 2.35 7.89 5.85
N GLN A 48 3.07 6.97 6.46
CA GLN A 48 3.30 5.64 5.90
C GLN A 48 2.01 4.84 5.81
N LEU A 49 1.17 4.91 6.84
CA LEU A 49 -0.11 4.22 6.85
C LEU A 49 -1.04 4.75 5.76
N MET A 50 -1.10 6.06 5.59
CA MET A 50 -1.90 6.69 4.55
C MET A 50 -1.37 6.33 3.16
N ALA A 51 -0.05 6.35 2.98
CA ALA A 51 0.58 5.97 1.72
C ALA A 51 0.31 4.50 1.39
N GLY A 52 0.46 3.61 2.37
CA GLY A 52 0.18 2.20 2.18
C GLY A 52 -1.27 1.94 1.83
N GLY A 53 -2.19 2.60 2.52
CA GLY A 53 -3.62 2.53 2.23
C GLY A 53 -3.95 3.07 0.84
N GLY A 54 -3.33 4.18 0.46
CA GLY A 54 -3.50 4.75 -0.88
C GLY A 54 -3.02 3.81 -1.98
N ILE A 55 -1.88 3.17 -1.77
CA ILE A 55 -1.35 2.18 -2.72
C ILE A 55 -2.33 1.00 -2.87
N ILE A 56 -2.90 0.52 -1.76
CA ILE A 56 -3.87 -0.57 -1.80
C ILE A 56 -5.12 -0.15 -2.58
N VAL A 57 -5.63 1.07 -2.35
CA VAL A 57 -6.78 1.59 -3.07
C VAL A 57 -6.49 1.65 -4.58
N ILE A 58 -5.32 2.14 -4.96
CA ILE A 58 -4.90 2.17 -6.36
C ILE A 58 -4.84 0.76 -6.93
N GLY A 59 -4.25 -0.17 -6.18
CA GLY A 59 -4.13 -1.56 -6.61
C GLY A 59 -5.47 -2.25 -6.81
N THR A 60 -6.45 -1.96 -5.96
CA THR A 60 -7.77 -2.59 -6.05
C THR A 60 -8.71 -1.91 -7.04
N THR A 61 -8.42 -0.67 -7.43
CA THR A 61 -9.32 0.14 -8.26
C THR A 61 -8.75 0.39 -9.65
N LEU A 62 -7.55 0.99 -9.70
CA LEU A 62 -6.96 1.45 -10.95
C LEU A 62 -6.40 0.29 -11.78
N ILE A 63 -5.71 -0.64 -11.14
CA ILE A 63 -5.09 -1.76 -11.85
C ILE A 63 -6.13 -2.67 -12.51
N PRO A 64 -7.25 -3.04 -11.84
CA PRO A 64 -8.30 -3.78 -12.54
C PRO A 64 -8.91 -3.03 -13.72
N LEU A 65 -8.97 -1.70 -13.68
CA LEU A 65 -9.41 -0.91 -14.81
C LEU A 65 -8.47 -1.08 -16.00
N LEU A 66 -7.16 -1.11 -15.74
CA LEU A 66 -6.17 -1.35 -16.80
C LEU A 66 -6.36 -2.74 -17.40
N SER A 67 -6.64 -3.75 -16.58
CA SER A 67 -6.91 -5.09 -17.06
C SER A 67 -8.12 -5.12 -17.99
N GLY A 68 -9.13 -4.33 -17.72
CA GLY A 68 -10.32 -4.23 -18.56
C GLY A 68 -10.07 -3.60 -19.93
N LEU A 69 -8.96 -2.87 -20.08
CA LEU A 69 -8.58 -2.27 -21.37
C LEU A 69 -7.86 -3.25 -22.29
N PHE A 70 -7.40 -4.32 -21.78
CA PHE A 70 -6.72 -5.36 -22.56
C PHE A 70 -7.63 -6.57 -22.71
#